data_bf3403c8d98e917f02df1a4feadfdd23
#
_entry.id   bf3403c8d98e917f02df1a4feadfdd23
#
_cell.length_a   1.000
_cell.length_b   1.000
_cell.length_c   1.000
_cell.angle_alpha   90.00
_cell.angle_beta   90.00
_cell.angle_gamma   90.00
#
_symmetry.space_group_name_H-M   'P 1'
#
loop_
_entity.id
_entity.type
_entity.pdbx_description
1 polymer ?
#
loop_
_entity_poly.entity_id
_entity_poly.type
_entity_poly.pdbx_seq_one_letter_code
_entity_poly.pdbx_strand_id
1 'polypeptide(L)'
;AEQTIADNEKNLAWTAERWAHTRVIGERFILTIERELVDYFMERGILAVAPDTTPMAVRKRYPRTGWGSPWSQRHIGYAAGLGTFGYHDFLITEKGCTHCMGSLVVNLKREPERRRPDDIHAHCLHYRGFNCLECAARCPVQAITAGGGHDKDLCSQRVVKSMIHCNNRYHIFGYGCGLCSTGVPCSRRFPG
;
A
#
# COMPACT_ATOMS: atom_id res chain seq x y z
N ALA A 1 10.64 -11.26 -3.55
CA ALA A 1 9.89 -10.04 -3.89
C ALA A 1 9.90 -9.78 -5.41
N GLU A 2 11.04 -9.79 -6.09
CA GLU A 2 11.13 -9.45 -7.52
C GLU A 2 10.27 -10.37 -8.42
N GLN A 3 10.33 -11.67 -8.22
CA GLN A 3 9.53 -12.63 -8.98
C GLN A 3 8.03 -12.40 -8.78
N THR A 4 7.60 -12.06 -7.57
CA THR A 4 6.19 -11.74 -7.26
C THR A 4 5.71 -10.53 -8.06
N ILE A 5 6.53 -9.50 -8.15
CA ILE A 5 6.23 -8.29 -8.93
C ILE A 5 6.21 -8.65 -10.42
N ALA A 6 7.23 -9.36 -10.92
CA ALA A 6 7.35 -9.75 -12.31
C ALA A 6 6.17 -10.63 -12.79
N ASP A 7 5.70 -11.53 -11.94
CA ASP A 7 4.53 -12.37 -12.29
C ASP A 7 3.25 -11.52 -12.38
N ASN A 8 3.07 -10.53 -11.49
CA ASN A 8 1.90 -9.65 -11.54
C ASN A 8 1.97 -8.64 -12.69
N GLU A 9 3.17 -8.24 -13.13
CA GLU A 9 3.39 -7.36 -14.28
C GLU A 9 2.89 -7.95 -15.59
N LYS A 10 3.02 -9.27 -15.75
CA LYS A 10 2.56 -10.00 -16.95
C LYS A 10 1.04 -10.06 -17.07
N ASN A 11 0.32 -9.74 -16.00
CA ASN A 11 -1.13 -9.79 -15.97
C ASN A 11 -1.73 -8.39 -16.14
N LEU A 12 -2.78 -8.30 -16.95
CA LEU A 12 -3.53 -7.05 -17.18
C LEU A 12 -4.96 -7.10 -16.61
N ALA A 13 -5.49 -8.30 -16.45
CA ALA A 13 -6.87 -8.49 -16.02
C ALA A 13 -6.99 -8.94 -14.57
N TRP A 14 -6.19 -9.92 -14.14
CA TRP A 14 -6.30 -10.52 -12.82
C TRP A 14 -4.97 -10.58 -12.11
N THR A 15 -5.04 -10.54 -10.79
CA THR A 15 -3.89 -10.70 -9.89
C THR A 15 -3.20 -12.05 -10.13
N ALA A 16 -1.88 -12.06 -10.21
CA ALA A 16 -1.12 -13.30 -10.28
C ALA A 16 -1.22 -14.09 -8.97
N GLU A 17 -1.17 -15.41 -9.07
CA GLU A 17 -1.23 -16.32 -7.91
C GLU A 17 -0.17 -15.99 -6.86
N ARG A 18 1.09 -15.88 -7.29
CA ARG A 18 2.20 -15.53 -6.39
C ARG A 18 2.00 -14.18 -5.70
N TRP A 19 1.42 -13.21 -6.40
CA TRP A 19 1.07 -11.91 -5.78
C TRP A 19 0.00 -12.06 -4.71
N ALA A 20 -1.06 -12.84 -4.97
CA ALA A 20 -2.13 -13.10 -4.02
C ALA A 20 -1.59 -13.78 -2.74
N HIS A 21 -0.77 -14.83 -2.90
CA HIS A 21 -0.09 -15.49 -1.78
C HIS A 21 0.79 -14.52 -0.98
N THR A 22 1.67 -13.79 -1.66
CA THR A 22 2.60 -12.84 -1.02
C THR A 22 1.83 -11.76 -0.28
N ARG A 23 0.74 -11.26 -0.84
CA ARG A 23 -0.07 -10.22 -0.21
C ARG A 23 -0.72 -10.71 1.08
N VAL A 24 -1.32 -11.89 1.08
CA VAL A 24 -2.01 -12.45 2.25
C VAL A 24 -1.05 -12.90 3.33
N ILE A 25 -0.02 -13.66 2.95
CA ILE A 25 0.98 -14.18 3.91
C ILE A 25 1.84 -13.03 4.45
N GLY A 26 2.25 -12.10 3.59
CA GLY A 26 3.05 -10.95 3.98
C GLY A 26 2.32 -10.03 4.96
N GLU A 27 1.02 -9.81 4.78
CA GLU A 27 0.23 -9.03 5.73
C GLU A 27 0.15 -9.71 7.11
N ARG A 28 -0.13 -11.01 7.12
CA ARG A 28 -0.13 -11.79 8.38
C ARG A 28 1.23 -11.76 9.07
N PHE A 29 2.32 -11.85 8.31
CA PHE A 29 3.67 -11.78 8.84
C PHE A 29 3.97 -10.41 9.46
N ILE A 30 3.55 -9.31 8.82
CA ILE A 30 3.68 -7.96 9.38
C ILE A 30 2.93 -7.86 10.70
N LEU A 31 1.68 -8.32 10.77
CA LEU A 31 0.91 -8.30 12.02
C LEU A 31 1.56 -9.12 13.14
N THR A 32 2.27 -10.21 12.79
CA THR A 32 3.05 -10.97 13.76
C THR A 32 4.23 -10.15 14.27
N ILE A 33 5.02 -9.55 13.37
CA ILE A 33 6.14 -8.68 13.76
C ILE A 33 5.67 -7.50 14.63
N GLU A 34 4.55 -6.89 14.28
CA GLU A 34 4.00 -5.78 15.06
C GLU A 34 3.67 -6.20 16.49
N ARG A 35 3.07 -7.40 16.70
CA ARG A 35 2.77 -7.92 18.04
C ARG A 35 4.05 -8.21 18.82
N GLU A 36 5.00 -8.91 18.23
CA GLU A 36 6.29 -9.22 18.85
C GLU A 36 7.04 -7.94 19.26
N LEU A 37 6.98 -6.90 18.43
CA LEU A 37 7.59 -5.61 18.77
C LEU A 37 6.83 -4.88 19.90
N VAL A 38 5.52 -4.97 19.94
CA VAL A 38 4.73 -4.43 21.07
C VAL A 38 5.17 -5.11 22.36
N ASP A 39 5.21 -6.45 22.37
CA ASP A 39 5.62 -7.23 23.54
C ASP A 39 7.06 -6.88 23.96
N TYR A 40 7.98 -6.80 23.00
CA TYR A 40 9.37 -6.37 23.24
C TYR A 40 9.49 -5.03 23.96
N PHE A 41 8.70 -4.02 23.56
CA PHE A 41 8.71 -2.70 24.18
C PHE A 41 8.03 -2.73 25.56
N MET A 42 6.89 -3.41 25.67
CA MET A 42 6.15 -3.51 26.94
C MET A 42 6.96 -4.19 28.04
N GLU A 43 7.70 -5.27 27.72
CA GLU A 43 8.63 -5.93 28.67
C GLU A 43 9.73 -5.01 29.18
N ARG A 44 10.04 -3.93 28.46
CA ARG A 44 11.02 -2.91 28.84
C ARG A 44 10.42 -1.67 29.48
N GLY A 45 9.14 -1.73 29.84
CA GLY A 45 8.43 -0.62 30.46
C GLY A 45 8.10 0.53 29.51
N ILE A 46 8.20 0.30 28.20
CA ILE A 46 7.86 1.27 27.16
C ILE A 46 6.47 0.95 26.63
N LEU A 47 5.52 1.87 26.80
CA LEU A 47 4.18 1.68 26.24
C LEU A 47 4.24 1.65 24.71
N ALA A 48 3.65 0.63 24.12
CA ALA A 48 3.60 0.42 22.69
C ALA A 48 2.23 -0.09 22.24
N VAL A 49 1.82 0.28 21.04
CA VAL A 49 0.63 -0.25 20.38
C VAL A 49 0.86 -0.34 18.88
N ALA A 50 0.38 -1.42 18.28
CA ALA A 50 0.29 -1.58 16.84
C ALA A 50 -1.17 -1.35 16.40
N PRO A 51 -1.52 -0.19 15.83
CA PRO A 51 -2.91 0.15 15.53
C PRO A 51 -3.59 -0.85 14.58
N ASP A 52 -2.86 -1.45 13.64
CA ASP A 52 -3.39 -2.45 12.71
C ASP A 52 -3.85 -3.75 13.39
N THR A 53 -3.35 -4.02 14.60
CA THR A 53 -3.80 -5.16 15.42
C THR A 53 -5.01 -4.83 16.29
N THR A 54 -5.56 -3.63 16.18
CA THR A 54 -6.68 -3.12 16.98
C THR A 54 -7.90 -2.82 16.11
N PRO A 55 -9.11 -2.74 16.68
CA PRO A 55 -10.30 -2.29 15.95
C PRO A 55 -10.21 -0.88 15.36
N MET A 56 -9.26 -0.07 15.81
CA MET A 56 -9.07 1.29 15.32
C MET A 56 -8.68 1.38 13.84
N ALA A 57 -8.01 0.36 13.29
CA ALA A 57 -7.57 0.35 11.90
C ALA A 57 -8.63 -0.15 10.91
N VAL A 58 -9.83 -0.47 11.36
CA VAL A 58 -10.89 -0.99 10.47
C VAL A 58 -11.27 0.02 9.40
N ARG A 59 -11.20 -0.43 8.15
CA ARG A 59 -11.62 0.39 7.00
C ARG A 59 -13.11 0.72 7.07
N LYS A 60 -13.44 1.96 6.79
CA LYS A 60 -14.82 2.44 6.67
C LYS A 60 -14.97 3.43 5.52
N ARG A 61 -16.20 3.66 5.10
CA ARG A 61 -16.51 4.67 4.08
C ARG A 61 -16.72 6.03 4.73
N TYR A 62 -16.01 7.02 4.23
CA TYR A 62 -16.13 8.42 4.64
C TYR A 62 -16.89 9.19 3.56
N PRO A 63 -17.81 10.12 3.92
CA PRO A 63 -18.64 10.84 2.94
C PRO A 63 -17.83 11.62 1.90
N ARG A 64 -16.69 12.22 2.30
CA ARG A 64 -15.89 13.09 1.42
C ARG A 64 -14.77 12.36 0.67
N THR A 65 -14.22 11.29 1.23
CA THR A 65 -12.99 10.67 0.72
C THR A 65 -13.16 9.20 0.29
N GLY A 66 -14.39 8.67 0.37
CA GLY A 66 -14.66 7.27 0.05
C GLY A 66 -14.06 6.30 1.07
N TRP A 67 -13.65 5.13 0.61
CA TRP A 67 -13.08 4.10 1.48
C TRP A 67 -11.70 4.48 2.03
N GLY A 68 -11.56 4.42 3.35
CA GLY A 68 -10.33 4.75 4.06
C GLY A 68 -10.20 4.00 5.39
N SER A 69 -9.09 4.22 6.08
CA SER A 69 -8.84 3.76 7.44
C SER A 69 -8.52 4.96 8.32
N PRO A 70 -8.93 5.00 9.59
CA PRO A 70 -8.47 6.00 10.55
C PRO A 70 -6.96 5.93 10.78
N TRP A 71 -6.37 4.75 10.54
CA TRP A 71 -4.93 4.52 10.59
C TRP A 71 -4.45 3.98 9.24
N SER A 72 -3.81 4.84 8.44
CA SER A 72 -3.33 4.48 7.11
C SER A 72 -1.81 4.33 7.12
N GLN A 73 -1.31 3.12 6.97
CA GLN A 73 0.13 2.83 6.93
C GLN A 73 0.89 3.69 5.90
N ARG A 74 0.26 3.98 4.75
CA ARG A 74 0.87 4.85 3.72
C ARG A 74 1.06 6.29 4.21
N HIS A 75 0.09 6.84 4.96
CA HIS A 75 0.22 8.18 5.54
C HIS A 75 1.24 8.20 6.68
N ILE A 76 1.31 7.13 7.48
CA ILE A 76 2.34 6.98 8.52
C ILE A 76 3.73 6.89 7.87
N GLY A 77 3.88 6.10 6.80
CA GLY A 77 5.13 6.02 6.04
C GLY A 77 5.56 7.38 5.45
N TYR A 78 4.61 8.18 4.95
CA TYR A 78 4.88 9.55 4.51
C TYR A 78 5.33 10.45 5.68
N ALA A 79 4.61 10.41 6.81
CA ALA A 79 4.97 11.18 8.00
C ALA A 79 6.36 10.81 8.54
N ALA A 80 6.74 9.53 8.42
CA ALA A 80 8.07 9.02 8.79
C ALA A 80 9.17 9.31 7.74
N GLY A 81 8.86 10.00 6.64
CA GLY A 81 9.84 10.34 5.62
C GLY A 81 10.27 9.18 4.72
N LEU A 82 9.49 8.09 4.67
CA LEU A 82 9.83 6.91 3.88
C LEU A 82 9.55 7.07 2.38
N GLY A 83 8.69 8.01 1.98
CA GLY A 83 8.34 8.22 0.58
C GLY A 83 7.23 9.23 0.39
N THR A 84 6.71 9.33 -0.84
CA THR A 84 5.63 10.24 -1.24
C THR A 84 4.56 9.51 -2.05
N PHE A 85 3.38 10.11 -2.21
CA PHE A 85 2.26 9.45 -2.88
C PHE A 85 2.36 9.53 -4.40
N GLY A 86 2.12 8.40 -5.05
CA GLY A 86 1.89 8.34 -6.49
C GLY A 86 0.45 8.68 -6.87
N TYR A 87 0.22 8.90 -8.16
CA TYR A 87 -1.12 9.16 -8.72
C TYR A 87 -2.14 8.04 -8.47
N HIS A 88 -1.66 6.84 -8.19
CA HIS A 88 -2.43 5.65 -7.78
C HIS A 88 -2.67 5.52 -6.26
N ASP A 89 -2.35 6.54 -5.47
CA ASP A 89 -2.46 6.56 -4.00
C ASP A 89 -1.55 5.55 -3.25
N PHE A 90 -0.59 4.89 -3.91
CA PHE A 90 0.44 4.14 -3.19
C PHE A 90 1.58 5.05 -2.76
N LEU A 91 2.25 4.69 -1.66
CA LEU A 91 3.46 5.37 -1.23
C LEU A 91 4.64 4.86 -2.09
N ILE A 92 5.35 5.77 -2.73
CA ILE A 92 6.57 5.48 -3.49
C ILE A 92 7.74 5.70 -2.55
N THR A 93 8.46 4.64 -2.22
CA THR A 93 9.66 4.65 -1.37
C THR A 93 10.91 4.37 -2.21
N GLU A 94 12.09 4.36 -1.60
CA GLU A 94 13.34 3.91 -2.24
C GLU A 94 13.22 2.50 -2.84
N LYS A 95 12.34 1.65 -2.28
CA LYS A 95 12.06 0.29 -2.77
C LYS A 95 10.83 0.23 -3.69
N GLY A 96 10.38 1.37 -4.17
CA GLY A 96 9.19 1.50 -5.00
C GLY A 96 7.89 1.52 -4.23
N CYS A 97 6.78 1.26 -4.93
CA CYS A 97 5.43 1.29 -4.36
C CYS A 97 4.83 -0.11 -4.12
N THR A 98 5.57 -1.19 -4.42
CA THR A 98 5.12 -2.57 -4.27
C THR A 98 5.57 -3.18 -2.95
N HIS A 99 5.17 -2.59 -1.86
CA HIS A 99 5.53 -3.05 -0.51
C HIS A 99 4.30 -3.15 0.39
N CYS A 100 4.45 -3.87 1.49
CA CYS A 100 3.58 -3.80 2.66
C CYS A 100 4.33 -3.09 3.79
N MET A 101 3.60 -2.38 4.64
CA MET A 101 4.15 -1.65 5.79
C MET A 101 3.35 -1.96 7.03
N GLY A 102 4.03 -1.96 8.17
CA GLY A 102 3.46 -1.92 9.50
C GLY A 102 3.98 -0.73 10.29
N SER A 103 3.35 -0.38 11.38
CA SER A 103 3.78 0.70 12.25
C SER A 103 3.38 0.50 13.70
N LEU A 104 4.19 1.05 14.59
CA LEU A 104 3.89 1.11 16.00
C LEU A 104 3.84 2.56 16.47
N VAL A 105 3.04 2.80 17.51
CA VAL A 105 3.10 4.01 18.32
C VAL A 105 3.75 3.61 19.65
N VAL A 106 4.83 4.27 20.01
CA VAL A 106 5.58 4.00 21.24
C VAL A 106 5.73 5.27 22.07
N ASN A 107 5.69 5.13 23.39
CA ASN A 107 5.97 6.23 24.31
C ASN A 107 7.50 6.37 24.48
N LEU A 108 8.19 6.71 23.40
CA LEU A 108 9.63 6.90 23.38
C LEU A 108 9.93 8.21 22.63
N LYS A 109 10.58 9.14 23.31
CA LYS A 109 11.05 10.38 22.66
C LYS A 109 12.30 10.08 21.86
N ARG A 110 12.21 10.28 20.54
CA ARG A 110 13.34 10.12 19.61
C ARG A 110 13.28 11.18 18.53
N GLU A 111 14.42 11.68 18.12
CA GLU A 111 14.52 12.51 16.92
C GLU A 111 14.26 11.67 15.67
N PRO A 112 13.54 12.23 14.68
CA PRO A 112 13.26 11.49 13.44
C PRO A 112 14.55 11.23 12.65
N GLU A 113 14.72 10.02 12.17
CA GLU A 113 15.88 9.66 11.33
C GLU A 113 15.80 10.25 9.92
N ARG A 114 14.58 10.51 9.46
CA ARG A 114 14.33 11.06 8.12
C ARG A 114 13.36 12.23 8.23
N ARG A 115 13.64 13.28 7.47
CA ARG A 115 12.71 14.38 7.33
C ARG A 115 11.65 14.02 6.29
N ARG A 116 10.39 14.27 6.62
CA ARG A 116 9.28 14.16 5.67
C ARG A 116 9.50 15.12 4.50
N PRO A 117 9.34 14.68 3.24
CA PRO A 117 9.34 15.58 2.08
C PRO A 117 8.22 16.63 2.17
N ASP A 118 8.52 17.87 1.80
CA ASP A 118 7.54 18.95 1.82
C ASP A 118 6.45 18.74 0.76
N ASP A 119 6.83 18.26 -0.43
CA ASP A 119 5.87 17.87 -1.47
C ASP A 119 5.43 16.41 -1.28
N ILE A 120 4.14 16.25 -1.04
CA ILE A 120 3.50 14.93 -0.85
C ILE A 120 3.58 14.03 -2.10
N HIS A 121 3.90 14.58 -3.26
CA HIS A 121 3.98 13.87 -4.54
C HIS A 121 5.38 13.90 -5.19
N ALA A 122 6.40 14.32 -4.45
CA ALA A 122 7.77 14.55 -4.97
C ALA A 122 8.36 13.41 -5.81
N HIS A 123 7.97 12.16 -5.56
CA HIS A 123 8.51 10.99 -6.28
C HIS A 123 7.60 10.49 -7.42
N CYS A 124 6.45 11.13 -7.67
CA CYS A 124 5.56 10.75 -8.75
C CYS A 124 5.90 11.50 -10.04
N LEU A 125 6.28 10.79 -11.10
CA LEU A 125 6.60 11.40 -12.39
C LEU A 125 5.45 12.25 -12.95
N HIS A 126 4.19 11.81 -12.77
CA HIS A 126 3.03 12.57 -13.26
C HIS A 126 2.98 13.97 -12.61
N TYR A 127 3.06 14.05 -11.27
CA TYR A 127 3.02 15.32 -10.55
C TYR A 127 4.27 16.19 -10.75
N ARG A 128 5.38 15.57 -11.16
CA ARG A 128 6.62 16.28 -11.55
C ARG A 128 6.58 16.84 -12.97
N GLY A 129 5.45 16.74 -13.68
CA GLY A 129 5.26 17.26 -15.02
C GLY A 129 5.69 16.32 -16.16
N PHE A 130 6.15 15.10 -15.84
CA PHE A 130 6.33 14.06 -16.84
C PHE A 130 4.95 13.46 -17.17
N ASN A 131 4.65 13.22 -18.43
CA ASN A 131 3.38 12.65 -18.86
C ASN A 131 3.27 11.15 -18.55
N CYS A 132 3.40 10.79 -17.26
CA CYS A 132 3.34 9.41 -16.79
C CYS A 132 1.96 9.09 -16.24
N LEU A 133 1.23 8.18 -16.90
CA LEU A 133 -0.06 7.64 -16.47
C LEU A 133 -0.11 6.12 -16.60
N GLU A 134 1.04 5.44 -16.46
CA GLU A 134 1.15 3.98 -16.54
C GLU A 134 0.25 3.26 -15.54
N CYS A 135 0.09 3.80 -14.34
CA CYS A 135 -0.82 3.24 -13.35
C CYS A 135 -2.30 3.31 -13.78
N ALA A 136 -2.69 4.35 -14.53
CA ALA A 136 -4.02 4.47 -15.10
C ALA A 136 -4.21 3.46 -16.24
N ALA A 137 -3.23 3.35 -17.14
CA ALA A 137 -3.26 2.38 -18.24
C ALA A 137 -3.36 0.92 -17.73
N ARG A 138 -2.75 0.62 -16.59
CA ARG A 138 -2.80 -0.71 -15.98
C ARG A 138 -4.04 -0.98 -15.13
N CYS A 139 -4.91 0.02 -14.92
CA CYS A 139 -6.12 -0.18 -14.12
C CYS A 139 -7.23 -0.89 -14.94
N PRO A 140 -7.57 -2.17 -14.65
CA PRO A 140 -8.48 -2.96 -15.49
C PRO A 140 -9.93 -2.47 -15.46
N VAL A 141 -10.26 -1.55 -14.55
CA VAL A 141 -11.60 -0.96 -14.40
C VAL A 141 -11.57 0.56 -14.55
N GLN A 142 -10.44 1.11 -14.97
CA GLN A 142 -10.27 2.56 -15.14
C GLN A 142 -10.65 3.39 -13.89
N ALA A 143 -10.42 2.82 -12.70
CA ALA A 143 -10.59 3.55 -11.45
C ALA A 143 -9.55 4.66 -11.26
N ILE A 144 -8.50 4.68 -12.07
CA ILE A 144 -7.50 5.74 -12.15
C ILE A 144 -7.57 6.32 -13.55
N THR A 145 -7.89 7.61 -13.68
CA THR A 145 -8.08 8.27 -14.99
C THR A 145 -7.26 9.55 -15.08
N ALA A 146 -6.84 9.92 -16.27
CA ALA A 146 -6.18 11.18 -16.53
C ALA A 146 -7.13 12.34 -16.16
N GLY A 147 -6.75 13.18 -15.20
CA GLY A 147 -7.54 14.33 -14.73
C GLY A 147 -8.67 14.00 -13.74
N GLY A 148 -9.05 12.74 -13.57
CA GLY A 148 -10.09 12.31 -12.63
C GLY A 148 -9.58 11.75 -11.30
N GLY A 149 -8.27 11.53 -11.20
CA GLY A 149 -7.66 10.95 -10.00
C GLY A 149 -8.02 9.47 -9.81
N HIS A 150 -8.19 9.05 -8.56
CA HIS A 150 -8.44 7.67 -8.18
C HIS A 150 -9.85 7.50 -7.58
N ASP A 151 -10.75 6.88 -8.32
CA ASP A 151 -12.07 6.47 -7.83
C ASP A 151 -11.94 5.27 -6.88
N LYS A 152 -12.07 5.54 -5.58
CA LYS A 152 -11.91 4.53 -4.53
C LYS A 152 -13.09 3.56 -4.43
N ASP A 153 -14.28 3.96 -4.85
CA ASP A 153 -15.46 3.08 -4.86
C ASP A 153 -15.32 2.04 -5.98
N LEU A 154 -14.98 2.47 -7.19
CA LEU A 154 -14.74 1.58 -8.32
C LEU A 154 -13.55 0.65 -8.07
N CYS A 155 -12.45 1.18 -7.50
CA CYS A 155 -11.30 0.39 -7.07
C CYS A 155 -11.69 -0.65 -6.01
N SER A 156 -12.50 -0.28 -5.01
CA SER A 156 -12.94 -1.19 -3.96
C SER A 156 -13.78 -2.35 -4.51
N GLN A 157 -14.70 -2.07 -5.44
CA GLN A 157 -15.46 -3.11 -6.15
C GLN A 157 -14.53 -4.07 -6.90
N ARG A 158 -13.49 -3.54 -7.56
CA ARG A 158 -12.48 -4.35 -8.23
C ARG A 158 -11.70 -5.23 -7.25
N VAL A 159 -11.33 -4.72 -6.09
CA VAL A 159 -10.64 -5.48 -5.04
C VAL A 159 -11.49 -6.66 -4.57
N VAL A 160 -12.80 -6.48 -4.37
CA VAL A 160 -13.73 -7.56 -4.03
C VAL A 160 -13.77 -8.63 -5.13
N LYS A 161 -13.91 -8.23 -6.40
CA LYS A 161 -13.87 -9.18 -7.54
C LYS A 161 -12.55 -9.93 -7.62
N SER A 162 -11.43 -9.25 -7.33
CA SER A 162 -10.11 -9.89 -7.30
C SER A 162 -9.99 -10.91 -6.16
N MET A 163 -10.56 -10.62 -4.98
CA MET A 163 -10.61 -11.55 -3.86
C MET A 163 -11.40 -12.82 -4.21
N ILE A 164 -12.56 -12.67 -4.84
CA ILE A 164 -13.38 -13.81 -5.30
C ILE A 164 -12.60 -14.64 -6.33
N HIS A 165 -11.94 -13.99 -7.30
CA HIS A 165 -11.12 -14.68 -8.28
C HIS A 165 -9.98 -15.47 -7.62
N CYS A 166 -9.24 -14.87 -6.70
CA CYS A 166 -8.14 -15.53 -6.00
C CYS A 166 -8.62 -16.71 -5.15
N ASN A 167 -9.79 -16.57 -4.48
CA ASN A 167 -10.37 -17.66 -3.72
C ASN A 167 -10.77 -18.84 -4.63
N ASN A 168 -11.44 -18.57 -5.75
CA ASN A 168 -11.93 -19.61 -6.66
C ASN A 168 -10.81 -20.27 -7.46
N ARG A 169 -9.78 -19.51 -7.82
CA ARG A 169 -8.72 -19.98 -8.72
C ARG A 169 -7.48 -20.49 -8.01
N TYR A 170 -7.12 -19.88 -6.88
CA TYR A 170 -5.88 -20.15 -6.15
C TYR A 170 -6.11 -20.66 -4.74
N HIS A 171 -7.38 -20.81 -4.32
CA HIS A 171 -7.76 -21.23 -2.96
C HIS A 171 -7.17 -20.34 -1.87
N ILE A 172 -6.98 -19.07 -2.16
CA ILE A 172 -6.50 -18.05 -1.22
C ILE A 172 -7.60 -17.05 -0.93
N PHE A 173 -7.95 -16.96 0.35
CA PHE A 173 -8.87 -15.93 0.83
C PHE A 173 -8.10 -14.70 1.29
N GLY A 174 -8.14 -13.65 0.49
CA GLY A 174 -7.48 -12.39 0.79
C GLY A 174 -7.73 -11.36 -0.30
N TYR A 175 -7.35 -10.11 -0.07
CA TYR A 175 -7.61 -9.04 -0.99
C TYR A 175 -6.31 -8.48 -1.60
N GLY A 176 -6.44 -7.83 -2.73
CA GLY A 176 -5.37 -7.08 -3.37
C GLY A 176 -5.36 -7.28 -4.88
N CYS A 177 -5.51 -6.20 -5.61
CA CYS A 177 -5.36 -6.22 -7.06
C CYS A 177 -3.89 -5.99 -7.45
N GLY A 178 -3.30 -4.85 -7.03
CA GLY A 178 -1.89 -4.52 -7.24
C GLY A 178 -1.49 -4.27 -8.69
N LEU A 179 -2.38 -4.32 -9.66
CA LEU A 179 -2.03 -4.16 -11.08
C LEU A 179 -1.52 -2.76 -11.39
N CYS A 180 -2.08 -1.73 -10.76
CA CYS A 180 -1.64 -0.34 -10.93
C CYS A 180 -0.32 0.00 -10.22
N SER A 181 0.22 -0.89 -9.40
CA SER A 181 1.51 -0.72 -8.71
C SER A 181 2.63 -1.58 -9.28
N THR A 182 2.33 -2.49 -10.21
CA THR A 182 3.31 -3.36 -10.87
C THR A 182 3.41 -3.01 -12.35
N GLY A 183 4.61 -3.14 -12.95
CA GLY A 183 4.85 -2.77 -14.33
C GLY A 183 4.75 -1.27 -14.60
N VAL A 184 5.01 -0.46 -13.58
CA VAL A 184 5.04 1.01 -13.65
C VAL A 184 6.43 1.50 -13.20
N PRO A 185 6.89 2.70 -13.62
CA PRO A 185 8.23 3.19 -13.30
C PRO A 185 8.57 3.22 -11.81
N CYS A 186 7.56 3.45 -10.96
CA CYS A 186 7.69 3.49 -9.50
C CYS A 186 7.49 2.14 -8.81
N SER A 187 7.43 1.02 -9.52
CA SER A 187 7.16 -0.31 -8.92
C SER A 187 8.20 -0.73 -7.91
N ARG A 188 9.50 -0.54 -8.21
CA ARG A 188 10.64 -1.13 -7.49
C ARG A 188 11.62 -0.14 -6.91
N ARG A 189 11.51 1.15 -7.23
CA ARG A 189 12.42 2.23 -6.82
C ARG A 189 11.77 3.59 -7.01
N PHE A 190 12.42 4.62 -6.54
CA PHE A 190 12.08 5.97 -7.00
C PHE A 190 12.24 6.03 -8.51
N PRO A 191 11.24 6.49 -9.25
CA PRO A 191 11.38 6.72 -10.67
C PRO A 191 12.31 7.93 -10.88
N GLY A 192 13.29 7.74 -11.76
CA GLY A 192 14.32 8.74 -12.08
C GLY A 192 13.78 9.94 -12.84
#